data_d56ae99ca37492c98967cac24eccb696
#
_entry.id   d56ae99ca37492c98967cac24eccb696
#
_cell.length_a   1.000
_cell.length_b   1.000
_cell.length_c   1.000
_cell.angle_alpha   90.00
_cell.angle_beta   90.00
_cell.angle_gamma   90.00
#
_symmetry.space_group_name_H-M   'P 1'
#
loop_
_entity.id
_entity.type
_entity.pdbx_description
1 polymer ?
#
loop_
_entity_poly.entity_id
_entity_poly.type
_entity_poly.pdbx_seq_one_letter_code
_entity_poly.pdbx_strand_id
1 'polypeptide(L)'
;MNTQLFALAFSALIGLTAHADTVSKAKESGVITMGVRDSSGALSYTLGDGKYAGYHVEVCQRILANLEKTVGRKLDVKYQSVTSQNRIPLVQNGTVDIECGSTTNNVARQKDVAFVVTTYVEEVRIAAKANSGISSISQLNGRNVATTTGTTSVQLLRKHERANGVDFKEVFGKDHAESFLLLESGRADAFVMDGQILAGNIATSKNPADFHIVGEVLNVEPIAIMLRKDDAAFKKLADDTVRDLAKSGELTKLYDKWFVQPIPPKNTRVGLPASEATKLAWANPNDKPAEDYAKK
;
A
#
# COMPACT_ATOMS: atom_id res chain seq x y z
N MET A 1 37.58 46.09 -45.99
CA MET A 1 36.77 46.13 -44.78
C MET A 1 36.27 44.69 -44.52
N ASN A 2 36.99 43.93 -43.68
CA ASN A 2 36.63 42.53 -43.35
C ASN A 2 35.84 42.51 -42.06
N THR A 3 34.57 42.12 -42.14
CA THR A 3 33.68 41.89 -40.96
C THR A 3 33.74 40.42 -40.63
N GLN A 4 34.42 40.07 -39.55
CA GLN A 4 34.38 38.70 -38.96
C GLN A 4 33.15 38.57 -38.07
N LEU A 5 32.21 37.69 -38.42
CA LEU A 5 31.16 37.25 -37.55
C LEU A 5 31.69 36.21 -36.55
N PHE A 6 31.68 36.55 -35.27
CA PHE A 6 31.87 35.62 -34.19
C PHE A 6 30.52 34.91 -33.88
N ALA A 7 30.42 33.63 -34.20
CA ALA A 7 29.30 32.79 -33.77
C ALA A 7 29.59 32.27 -32.36
N LEU A 8 28.87 32.77 -31.34
CA LEU A 8 28.86 32.22 -30.01
C LEU A 8 27.99 30.95 -30.01
N ALA A 9 28.60 29.79 -29.91
CA ALA A 9 27.91 28.53 -29.65
C ALA A 9 27.53 28.46 -28.17
N PHE A 10 26.25 28.63 -27.88
CA PHE A 10 25.67 28.43 -26.55
C PHE A 10 25.43 26.92 -26.36
N SER A 11 26.38 26.20 -25.75
CA SER A 11 26.18 24.80 -25.34
C SER A 11 25.25 24.77 -24.12
N ALA A 12 23.97 24.48 -24.33
CA ALA A 12 23.05 24.19 -23.26
C ALA A 12 23.46 22.85 -22.65
N LEU A 13 24.13 22.86 -21.50
CA LEU A 13 24.22 21.70 -20.63
C LEU A 13 22.81 21.42 -20.10
N ILE A 14 22.14 20.45 -20.69
CA ILE A 14 20.95 19.82 -20.07
C ILE A 14 21.50 18.97 -18.93
N GLY A 15 21.55 19.56 -17.73
CA GLY A 15 21.83 18.83 -16.52
C GLY A 15 20.70 17.82 -16.30
N LEU A 16 20.94 16.54 -16.62
CA LEU A 16 20.16 15.46 -16.06
C LEU A 16 20.35 15.57 -14.54
N THR A 17 19.34 16.05 -13.83
CA THR A 17 19.27 15.91 -12.38
C THR A 17 19.09 14.43 -12.08
N ALA A 18 20.20 13.69 -12.02
CA ALA A 18 20.19 12.37 -11.40
C ALA A 18 19.77 12.59 -9.95
N HIS A 19 18.55 12.18 -9.60
CA HIS A 19 18.16 12.16 -8.21
C HIS A 19 19.15 11.23 -7.49
N ALA A 20 19.86 11.75 -6.47
CA ALA A 20 20.71 10.94 -5.63
C ALA A 20 19.91 9.72 -5.14
N ASP A 21 20.49 8.51 -5.21
CA ASP A 21 19.86 7.31 -4.65
C ASP A 21 19.61 7.50 -3.15
N THR A 22 18.67 6.74 -2.60
CA THR A 22 18.24 6.90 -1.20
C THR A 22 19.37 6.63 -0.20
N VAL A 23 20.31 5.73 -0.53
CA VAL A 23 21.47 5.45 0.33
C VAL A 23 22.40 6.66 0.40
N SER A 24 22.71 7.28 -0.74
CA SER A 24 23.50 8.51 -0.82
C SER A 24 22.81 9.68 -0.11
N LYS A 25 21.51 9.89 -0.36
CA LYS A 25 20.69 10.88 0.36
C LYS A 25 20.76 10.69 1.88
N ALA A 26 20.57 9.45 2.35
CA ALA A 26 20.64 9.10 3.75
C ALA A 26 22.03 9.40 4.36
N LYS A 27 23.08 9.06 3.61
CA LYS A 27 24.48 9.34 4.03
C LYS A 27 24.78 10.84 4.12
N GLU A 28 24.31 11.64 3.17
CA GLU A 28 24.58 13.07 3.09
C GLU A 28 23.72 13.89 4.05
N SER A 29 22.40 13.74 3.96
CA SER A 29 21.45 14.56 4.71
C SER A 29 21.08 13.99 6.08
N GLY A 30 21.09 12.67 6.24
CA GLY A 30 20.56 11.99 7.43
C GLY A 30 19.04 12.05 7.54
N VAL A 31 18.31 12.43 6.47
CA VAL A 31 16.85 12.55 6.50
C VAL A 31 16.23 11.59 5.50
N ILE A 32 15.22 10.85 5.94
CA ILE A 32 14.41 9.95 5.12
C ILE A 32 12.93 10.28 5.31
N THR A 33 12.18 10.33 4.23
CA THR A 33 10.73 10.52 4.28
C THR A 33 10.02 9.18 4.04
N MET A 34 9.32 8.73 5.08
CA MET A 34 8.46 7.53 5.04
C MET A 34 7.03 7.93 4.68
N GLY A 35 6.54 7.46 3.55
CA GLY A 35 5.14 7.54 3.17
C GLY A 35 4.31 6.56 3.99
N VAL A 36 3.30 7.07 4.69
CA VAL A 36 2.42 6.30 5.58
C VAL A 36 0.96 6.57 5.26
N ARG A 37 0.07 5.74 5.76
CA ARG A 37 -1.37 5.84 5.50
C ARG A 37 -2.13 6.18 6.76
N ASP A 38 -3.23 6.91 6.60
CA ASP A 38 -4.11 7.25 7.72
C ASP A 38 -5.08 6.13 8.06
N SER A 39 -5.46 5.29 7.08
CA SER A 39 -6.55 4.33 7.23
C SER A 39 -6.38 3.02 6.42
N SER A 40 -5.16 2.50 6.30
CA SER A 40 -4.90 1.22 5.60
C SER A 40 -4.94 -0.01 6.52
N GLY A 41 -5.90 -0.05 7.44
CA GLY A 41 -6.08 -1.16 8.39
C GLY A 41 -4.80 -1.40 9.22
N ALA A 42 -4.52 -2.66 9.54
CA ALA A 42 -3.37 -3.04 10.34
C ALA A 42 -2.01 -2.85 9.64
N LEU A 43 -1.98 -2.56 8.32
CA LEU A 43 -0.73 -2.33 7.59
C LEU A 43 -0.11 -0.97 7.91
N SER A 44 -0.94 0.10 7.90
CA SER A 44 -0.46 1.47 8.15
C SER A 44 -1.65 2.37 8.50
N TYR A 45 -1.63 2.99 9.66
CA TYR A 45 -2.69 3.88 10.12
C TYR A 45 -2.18 4.95 11.07
N THR A 46 -2.94 6.05 11.19
CA THR A 46 -2.60 7.14 12.10
C THR A 46 -3.05 6.84 13.54
N LEU A 47 -2.21 7.23 14.49
CA LEU A 47 -2.53 7.29 15.92
C LEU A 47 -2.95 8.69 16.38
N GLY A 48 -2.96 9.66 15.46
CA GLY A 48 -3.08 11.08 15.75
C GLY A 48 -1.74 11.74 16.01
N ASP A 49 -1.73 13.07 16.06
CA ASP A 49 -0.56 13.90 16.40
C ASP A 49 0.70 13.58 15.57
N GLY A 50 0.53 13.23 14.29
CA GLY A 50 1.63 12.89 13.38
C GLY A 50 2.31 11.54 13.68
N LYS A 51 1.70 10.70 14.51
CA LYS A 51 2.18 9.35 14.82
C LYS A 51 1.48 8.30 13.97
N TYR A 52 2.25 7.33 13.53
CA TYR A 52 1.77 6.24 12.68
C TYR A 52 2.21 4.88 13.21
N ALA A 53 1.40 3.87 12.94
CA ALA A 53 1.63 2.52 13.39
C ALA A 53 1.13 1.51 12.33
N GLY A 54 1.52 0.26 12.49
CA GLY A 54 1.08 -0.84 11.65
C GLY A 54 2.23 -1.75 11.23
N TYR A 55 1.85 -2.86 10.64
CA TYR A 55 2.78 -3.91 10.21
C TYR A 55 3.84 -3.38 9.24
N HIS A 56 3.43 -2.69 8.17
CA HIS A 56 4.36 -2.14 7.19
C HIS A 56 5.17 -0.97 7.74
N VAL A 57 4.59 -0.15 8.62
CA VAL A 57 5.35 0.92 9.30
C VAL A 57 6.49 0.31 10.08
N GLU A 58 6.26 -0.79 10.81
CA GLU A 58 7.29 -1.45 11.61
C GLU A 58 8.31 -2.22 10.75
N VAL A 59 7.88 -2.87 9.65
CA VAL A 59 8.80 -3.46 8.67
C VAL A 59 9.71 -2.39 8.04
N CYS A 60 9.16 -1.25 7.65
CA CYS A 60 9.97 -0.14 7.15
C CYS A 60 10.96 0.40 8.19
N GLN A 61 10.57 0.47 9.46
CA GLN A 61 11.51 0.83 10.54
C GLN A 61 12.70 -0.14 10.62
N ARG A 62 12.49 -1.45 10.39
CA ARG A 62 13.60 -2.43 10.30
C ARG A 62 14.50 -2.17 9.09
N ILE A 63 13.90 -1.84 7.92
CA ILE A 63 14.66 -1.46 6.72
C ILE A 63 15.49 -0.22 7.00
N LEU A 64 14.92 0.83 7.59
CA LEU A 64 15.63 2.07 7.90
C LEU A 64 16.69 1.87 8.97
N ALA A 65 16.48 1.00 9.97
CA ALA A 65 17.51 0.64 10.94
C ALA A 65 18.74 -0.04 10.27
N ASN A 66 18.53 -0.84 9.22
CA ASN A 66 19.62 -1.41 8.43
C ASN A 66 20.29 -0.36 7.53
N LEU A 67 19.51 0.60 7.01
CA LEU A 67 20.07 1.73 6.28
C LEU A 67 20.95 2.59 7.19
N GLU A 68 20.54 2.87 8.45
CA GLU A 68 21.37 3.55 9.44
C GLU A 68 22.73 2.87 9.63
N LYS A 69 22.74 1.54 9.78
CA LYS A 69 23.97 0.76 9.91
C LYS A 69 24.85 0.87 8.66
N THR A 70 24.23 0.82 7.48
CA THR A 70 24.93 0.89 6.19
C THR A 70 25.59 2.24 5.97
N VAL A 71 24.91 3.33 6.32
CA VAL A 71 25.45 4.70 6.13
C VAL A 71 26.27 5.20 7.31
N GLY A 72 26.28 4.47 8.45
CA GLY A 72 27.06 4.78 9.62
C GLY A 72 26.56 5.99 10.41
N ARG A 73 25.28 6.35 10.29
CA ARG A 73 24.69 7.48 11.02
C ARG A 73 23.22 7.26 11.34
N LYS A 74 22.72 7.94 12.38
CA LYS A 74 21.28 7.98 12.70
C LYS A 74 20.50 8.76 11.65
N LEU A 75 19.28 8.29 11.35
CA LEU A 75 18.38 8.93 10.42
C LEU A 75 17.25 9.66 11.17
N ASP A 76 16.95 10.86 10.69
CA ASP A 76 15.74 11.60 11.05
C ASP A 76 14.63 11.17 10.09
N VAL A 77 13.70 10.34 10.59
CA VAL A 77 12.59 9.80 9.77
C VAL A 77 11.42 10.75 9.85
N LYS A 78 11.08 11.37 8.72
CA LYS A 78 9.89 12.19 8.54
C LYS A 78 8.74 11.32 8.04
N TYR A 79 7.56 11.47 8.62
CA TYR A 79 6.35 10.83 8.15
C TYR A 79 5.58 11.74 7.20
N GLN A 80 5.21 11.21 6.03
CA GLN A 80 4.36 11.87 5.04
C GLN A 80 3.10 11.04 4.83
N SER A 81 1.94 11.54 5.23
CA SER A 81 0.67 10.89 4.91
C SER A 81 0.44 10.91 3.40
N VAL A 82 0.14 9.73 2.84
CA VAL A 82 -0.17 9.55 1.43
C VAL A 82 -1.49 8.81 1.23
N THR A 83 -2.16 9.09 0.11
CA THR A 83 -3.38 8.41 -0.33
C THR A 83 -3.06 7.35 -1.38
N SER A 84 -4.03 6.50 -1.71
CA SER A 84 -3.88 5.54 -2.82
C SER A 84 -3.64 6.23 -4.16
N GLN A 85 -4.12 7.47 -4.33
CA GLN A 85 -4.00 8.24 -5.57
C GLN A 85 -2.64 8.93 -5.72
N ASN A 86 -2.05 9.46 -4.62
CA ASN A 86 -0.84 10.29 -4.71
C ASN A 86 0.46 9.58 -4.34
N ARG A 87 0.42 8.38 -3.73
CA ARG A 87 1.62 7.66 -3.26
C ARG A 87 2.65 7.40 -4.36
N ILE A 88 2.21 6.95 -5.57
CA ILE A 88 3.12 6.66 -6.68
C ILE A 88 3.83 7.92 -7.17
N PRO A 89 3.15 9.02 -7.54
CA PRO A 89 3.81 10.27 -7.90
C PRO A 89 4.79 10.81 -6.84
N LEU A 90 4.45 10.67 -5.55
CA LEU A 90 5.31 11.15 -4.45
C LEU A 90 6.57 10.30 -4.27
N VAL A 91 6.52 9.00 -4.56
CA VAL A 91 7.71 8.14 -4.59
C VAL A 91 8.55 8.43 -5.85
N GLN A 92 7.93 8.57 -7.02
CA GLN A 92 8.62 8.84 -8.27
C GLN A 92 9.44 10.14 -8.22
N ASN A 93 8.86 11.21 -7.67
CA ASN A 93 9.51 12.52 -7.61
C ASN A 93 10.45 12.69 -6.39
N GLY A 94 10.62 11.65 -5.56
CA GLY A 94 11.52 11.67 -4.39
C GLY A 94 11.02 12.46 -3.18
N THR A 95 9.76 12.91 -3.16
CA THR A 95 9.13 13.49 -1.97
C THR A 95 9.01 12.43 -0.86
N VAL A 96 8.74 11.19 -1.25
CA VAL A 96 8.74 10.00 -0.39
C VAL A 96 9.84 9.06 -0.82
N ASP A 97 10.67 8.62 0.11
CA ASP A 97 11.78 7.69 -0.15
C ASP A 97 11.35 6.22 -0.07
N ILE A 98 10.43 5.92 0.83
CA ILE A 98 9.89 4.57 1.09
C ILE A 98 8.40 4.68 1.43
N GLU A 99 7.52 3.96 0.74
CA GLU A 99 6.08 3.93 1.02
C GLU A 99 5.70 2.65 1.74
N CYS A 100 5.14 2.80 2.94
CA CYS A 100 4.87 1.77 3.92
C CYS A 100 3.35 1.61 4.14
N GLY A 101 2.61 1.50 3.05
CA GLY A 101 1.16 1.41 3.06
C GLY A 101 0.63 0.05 2.62
N SER A 102 -0.46 0.06 1.85
CA SER A 102 -1.15 -1.12 1.31
C SER A 102 -1.09 -1.15 -0.21
N THR A 103 0.12 -1.08 -0.79
CA THR A 103 0.26 -0.98 -2.25
C THR A 103 0.41 -2.35 -2.88
N THR A 104 -0.56 -2.72 -3.71
CA THR A 104 -0.50 -3.91 -4.56
C THR A 104 0.63 -3.78 -5.55
N ASN A 105 1.51 -4.76 -5.59
CA ASN A 105 2.51 -4.93 -6.63
C ASN A 105 1.85 -5.54 -7.87
N ASN A 106 1.78 -4.79 -8.97
CA ASN A 106 1.29 -5.25 -10.27
C ASN A 106 2.14 -4.72 -11.43
N VAL A 107 2.01 -5.33 -12.60
CA VAL A 107 2.79 -4.98 -13.80
C VAL A 107 2.65 -3.51 -14.20
N ALA A 108 1.45 -2.93 -14.05
CA ALA A 108 1.23 -1.53 -14.41
C ALA A 108 2.04 -0.59 -13.51
N ARG A 109 2.02 -0.82 -12.19
CA ARG A 109 2.76 -0.01 -11.20
C ARG A 109 4.27 -0.23 -11.26
N GLN A 110 4.73 -1.45 -11.62
CA GLN A 110 6.15 -1.74 -11.81
C GLN A 110 6.80 -0.94 -12.94
N LYS A 111 6.03 -0.33 -13.84
CA LYS A 111 6.55 0.61 -14.84
C LYS A 111 7.08 1.90 -14.21
N ASP A 112 6.48 2.30 -13.11
CA ASP A 112 6.67 3.61 -12.48
C ASP A 112 7.50 3.54 -11.19
N VAL A 113 7.43 2.44 -10.45
CA VAL A 113 8.04 2.25 -9.13
C VAL A 113 8.62 0.85 -8.98
N ALA A 114 9.46 0.64 -7.96
CA ALA A 114 9.95 -0.66 -7.55
C ALA A 114 9.21 -1.14 -6.30
N PHE A 115 9.10 -2.45 -6.15
CA PHE A 115 8.54 -3.10 -4.98
C PHE A 115 9.57 -3.99 -4.30
N VAL A 116 9.59 -3.98 -2.99
CA VAL A 116 10.31 -4.95 -2.16
C VAL A 116 9.64 -6.32 -2.31
N VAL A 117 10.31 -7.40 -1.92
CA VAL A 117 9.69 -8.73 -1.89
C VAL A 117 8.37 -8.70 -1.10
N THR A 118 7.40 -9.48 -1.55
CA THR A 118 6.04 -9.50 -0.99
C THR A 118 6.04 -9.75 0.51
N THR A 119 5.39 -8.89 1.25
CA THR A 119 5.29 -8.93 2.72
C THR A 119 3.97 -9.47 3.21
N TYR A 120 2.92 -9.40 2.38
CA TYR A 120 1.56 -9.80 2.68
C TYR A 120 0.82 -10.15 1.39
N VAL A 121 -0.04 -11.16 1.43
CA VAL A 121 -0.94 -11.50 0.31
C VAL A 121 -2.37 -11.22 0.73
N GLU A 122 -2.98 -10.31 0.02
CA GLU A 122 -4.32 -9.76 0.29
C GLU A 122 -5.39 -10.44 -0.54
N GLU A 123 -6.61 -10.46 -0.02
CA GLU A 123 -7.82 -10.83 -0.73
C GLU A 123 -8.75 -9.62 -0.86
N VAL A 124 -9.09 -9.22 -2.08
CA VAL A 124 -10.12 -8.20 -2.30
C VAL A 124 -11.50 -8.81 -2.03
N ARG A 125 -12.28 -8.16 -1.16
CA ARG A 125 -13.56 -8.65 -0.66
C ARG A 125 -14.64 -7.56 -0.69
N ILE A 126 -15.84 -7.93 -0.27
CA ILE A 126 -17.01 -7.05 -0.16
C ILE A 126 -17.37 -6.92 1.32
N ALA A 127 -17.53 -5.68 1.82
CA ALA A 127 -18.23 -5.42 3.08
C ALA A 127 -19.63 -4.88 2.79
N ALA A 128 -20.61 -5.34 3.55
CA ALA A 128 -21.99 -4.89 3.47
C ALA A 128 -22.61 -4.83 4.86
N LYS A 129 -23.77 -4.13 5.00
CA LYS A 129 -24.54 -4.18 6.23
C LYS A 129 -25.09 -5.58 6.46
N ALA A 130 -25.11 -6.03 7.70
CA ALA A 130 -25.54 -7.37 8.11
C ALA A 130 -26.96 -7.72 7.63
N ASN A 131 -27.83 -6.72 7.56
CA ASN A 131 -29.24 -6.86 7.15
C ASN A 131 -29.48 -6.55 5.66
N SER A 132 -28.43 -6.37 4.85
CA SER A 132 -28.55 -5.96 3.44
C SER A 132 -29.03 -7.07 2.50
N GLY A 133 -28.84 -8.34 2.90
CA GLY A 133 -29.05 -9.50 2.04
C GLY A 133 -28.01 -9.69 0.95
N ILE A 134 -26.95 -8.83 0.90
CA ILE A 134 -25.86 -8.93 -0.06
C ILE A 134 -24.91 -10.07 0.37
N SER A 135 -24.66 -11.01 -0.56
CA SER A 135 -23.79 -12.16 -0.34
C SER A 135 -22.86 -12.48 -1.53
N SER A 136 -22.91 -11.69 -2.61
CA SER A 136 -22.05 -11.86 -3.79
C SER A 136 -21.93 -10.57 -4.59
N ILE A 137 -20.92 -10.47 -5.46
CA ILE A 137 -20.72 -9.31 -6.36
C ILE A 137 -21.89 -9.18 -7.37
N SER A 138 -22.53 -10.28 -7.78
CA SER A 138 -23.64 -10.25 -8.72
C SER A 138 -24.88 -9.51 -8.19
N GLN A 139 -25.04 -9.43 -6.86
CA GLN A 139 -26.13 -8.69 -6.21
C GLN A 139 -25.88 -7.18 -6.10
N LEU A 140 -24.71 -6.70 -6.54
CA LEU A 140 -24.37 -5.29 -6.54
C LEU A 140 -24.84 -4.54 -7.81
N ASN A 141 -25.42 -5.23 -8.79
CA ASN A 141 -25.93 -4.59 -10.01
C ASN A 141 -26.96 -3.51 -9.67
N GLY A 142 -26.74 -2.30 -10.17
CA GLY A 142 -27.58 -1.11 -9.90
C GLY A 142 -27.44 -0.53 -8.49
N ARG A 143 -26.59 -1.10 -7.62
CA ARG A 143 -26.34 -0.64 -6.24
C ARG A 143 -25.26 0.43 -6.17
N ASN A 144 -25.30 1.23 -5.10
CA ASN A 144 -24.22 2.15 -4.76
C ASN A 144 -23.06 1.36 -4.14
N VAL A 145 -21.93 1.30 -4.84
CA VAL A 145 -20.74 0.56 -4.40
C VAL A 145 -19.63 1.55 -4.06
N ALA A 146 -19.29 1.62 -2.77
CA ALA A 146 -18.14 2.40 -2.33
C ALA A 146 -16.83 1.72 -2.72
N THR A 147 -15.85 2.52 -3.10
CA THR A 147 -14.46 2.12 -3.26
C THR A 147 -13.54 3.34 -3.06
N THR A 148 -12.23 3.11 -2.97
CA THR A 148 -11.27 4.20 -2.72
C THR A 148 -10.56 4.57 -4.01
N THR A 149 -10.53 5.86 -4.32
CA THR A 149 -9.85 6.40 -5.51
C THR A 149 -8.39 5.96 -5.58
N GLY A 150 -7.92 5.51 -6.77
CA GLY A 150 -6.54 5.11 -7.01
C GLY A 150 -6.18 3.68 -6.56
N THR A 151 -7.19 2.86 -6.22
CA THR A 151 -7.00 1.45 -5.86
C THR A 151 -7.18 0.49 -7.02
N THR A 152 -6.70 -0.73 -6.86
CA THR A 152 -6.96 -1.86 -7.77
C THR A 152 -8.42 -2.30 -7.74
N SER A 153 -9.12 -2.09 -6.61
CA SER A 153 -10.55 -2.39 -6.47
C SER A 153 -11.43 -1.64 -7.48
N VAL A 154 -11.09 -0.38 -7.81
CA VAL A 154 -11.78 0.39 -8.86
C VAL A 154 -11.63 -0.32 -10.22
N GLN A 155 -10.42 -0.76 -10.55
CA GLN A 155 -10.15 -1.44 -11.82
C GLN A 155 -10.83 -2.81 -11.86
N LEU A 156 -10.88 -3.52 -10.74
CA LEU A 156 -11.55 -4.80 -10.60
C LEU A 156 -13.07 -4.67 -10.83
N LEU A 157 -13.73 -3.70 -10.20
CA LEU A 157 -15.15 -3.42 -10.38
C LEU A 157 -15.46 -3.15 -11.85
N ARG A 158 -14.73 -2.23 -12.48
CA ARG A 158 -14.92 -1.89 -13.92
C ARG A 158 -14.63 -3.04 -14.87
N LYS A 159 -13.68 -3.91 -14.53
CA LYS A 159 -13.42 -5.14 -15.29
C LYS A 159 -14.60 -6.10 -15.17
N HIS A 160 -15.16 -6.24 -13.96
CA HIS A 160 -16.30 -7.10 -13.71
C HIS A 160 -17.56 -6.61 -14.44
N GLU A 161 -17.84 -5.30 -14.43
CA GLU A 161 -18.95 -4.68 -15.16
C GLU A 161 -18.90 -5.00 -16.65
N ARG A 162 -17.74 -4.75 -17.27
CA ARG A 162 -17.56 -5.03 -18.71
C ARG A 162 -17.69 -6.50 -19.06
N ALA A 163 -17.23 -7.40 -18.18
CA ALA A 163 -17.26 -8.84 -18.44
C ALA A 163 -18.65 -9.44 -18.29
N ASN A 164 -19.50 -8.88 -17.42
CA ASN A 164 -20.79 -9.47 -17.04
C ASN A 164 -22.01 -8.62 -17.46
N GLY A 165 -21.79 -7.48 -18.10
CA GLY A 165 -22.89 -6.58 -18.53
C GLY A 165 -23.69 -6.02 -17.35
N VAL A 166 -23.05 -5.81 -16.19
CA VAL A 166 -23.64 -5.20 -14.99
C VAL A 166 -23.17 -3.77 -14.85
N ASP A 167 -23.88 -2.97 -14.05
CA ASP A 167 -23.57 -1.57 -13.78
C ASP A 167 -23.57 -1.31 -12.27
N PHE A 168 -22.45 -0.89 -11.72
CA PHE A 168 -22.32 -0.45 -10.34
C PHE A 168 -22.36 1.07 -10.28
N LYS A 169 -23.14 1.62 -9.36
CA LYS A 169 -23.10 3.06 -9.08
C LYS A 169 -21.91 3.32 -8.18
N GLU A 170 -20.71 3.49 -8.78
CA GLU A 170 -19.48 3.71 -8.03
C GLU A 170 -19.54 5.02 -7.24
N VAL A 171 -19.29 4.97 -5.93
CA VAL A 171 -19.12 6.13 -5.05
C VAL A 171 -17.73 6.08 -4.41
N PHE A 172 -17.01 7.21 -4.44
CA PHE A 172 -15.60 7.26 -4.12
C PHE A 172 -15.30 7.98 -2.83
N GLY A 173 -14.47 7.37 -1.97
CA GLY A 173 -13.76 8.05 -0.90
C GLY A 173 -12.33 8.39 -1.31
N LYS A 174 -11.74 9.40 -0.68
CA LYS A 174 -10.33 9.81 -0.87
C LYS A 174 -9.39 8.80 -0.21
N ASP A 175 -9.81 8.26 0.92
CA ASP A 175 -9.12 7.21 1.66
C ASP A 175 -10.11 6.13 2.11
N HIS A 176 -9.59 5.10 2.78
CA HIS A 176 -10.39 3.94 3.13
C HIS A 176 -11.40 4.20 4.25
N ALA A 177 -11.09 5.10 5.19
CA ALA A 177 -12.03 5.48 6.25
C ALA A 177 -13.22 6.27 5.68
N GLU A 178 -12.97 7.21 4.75
CA GLU A 178 -14.04 7.93 4.06
C GLU A 178 -14.90 6.99 3.22
N SER A 179 -14.29 6.02 2.50
CA SER A 179 -15.04 5.01 1.75
C SER A 179 -15.90 4.13 2.64
N PHE A 180 -15.39 3.71 3.80
CA PHE A 180 -16.17 2.94 4.78
C PHE A 180 -17.31 3.78 5.37
N LEU A 181 -17.10 5.07 5.60
CA LEU A 181 -18.15 5.99 6.09
C LEU A 181 -19.33 6.09 5.11
N LEU A 182 -19.09 5.94 3.79
CA LEU A 182 -20.18 5.87 2.81
C LEU A 182 -21.08 4.65 3.05
N LEU A 183 -20.49 3.49 3.37
CA LEU A 183 -21.24 2.29 3.74
C LEU A 183 -21.92 2.45 5.12
N GLU A 184 -21.20 2.95 6.12
CA GLU A 184 -21.71 3.13 7.48
C GLU A 184 -22.91 4.06 7.50
N SER A 185 -22.86 5.19 6.79
CA SER A 185 -23.95 6.17 6.68
C SER A 185 -25.11 5.74 5.76
N GLY A 186 -24.99 4.61 5.06
CA GLY A 186 -26.00 4.13 4.11
C GLY A 186 -26.02 4.88 2.76
N ARG A 187 -24.98 5.66 2.46
CA ARG A 187 -24.76 6.27 1.14
C ARG A 187 -24.24 5.28 0.09
N ALA A 188 -23.70 4.16 0.56
CA ALA A 188 -23.36 3.01 -0.26
C ALA A 188 -23.99 1.74 0.34
N ASP A 189 -24.32 0.77 -0.53
CA ASP A 189 -24.87 -0.54 -0.15
C ASP A 189 -23.74 -1.52 0.20
N ALA A 190 -22.58 -1.35 -0.42
CA ALA A 190 -21.39 -2.18 -0.21
C ALA A 190 -20.11 -1.34 -0.31
N PHE A 191 -19.02 -1.87 0.28
CA PHE A 191 -17.66 -1.35 0.10
C PHE A 191 -16.76 -2.47 -0.40
N VAL A 192 -16.16 -2.32 -1.59
CA VAL A 192 -15.24 -3.29 -2.19
C VAL A 192 -13.82 -2.80 -1.99
N MET A 193 -13.01 -3.60 -1.23
CA MET A 193 -11.65 -3.27 -0.83
C MET A 193 -10.91 -4.50 -0.32
N ASP A 194 -9.63 -4.32 -0.01
CA ASP A 194 -8.75 -5.25 0.69
C ASP A 194 -9.41 -5.77 1.98
N GLY A 195 -9.47 -7.08 2.16
CA GLY A 195 -10.19 -7.72 3.27
C GLY A 195 -9.72 -7.27 4.65
N GLN A 196 -8.40 -7.06 4.83
CA GLN A 196 -7.87 -6.56 6.10
C GLN A 196 -8.26 -5.09 6.36
N ILE A 197 -8.38 -4.26 5.30
CA ILE A 197 -8.85 -2.88 5.42
C ILE A 197 -10.32 -2.88 5.83
N LEU A 198 -11.13 -3.73 5.18
CA LEU A 198 -12.54 -3.91 5.57
C LEU A 198 -12.66 -4.36 7.03
N ALA A 199 -11.93 -5.40 7.43
CA ALA A 199 -11.94 -5.92 8.80
C ALA A 199 -11.53 -4.86 9.82
N GLY A 200 -10.48 -4.09 9.54
CA GLY A 200 -10.01 -3.00 10.39
C GLY A 200 -11.03 -1.87 10.55
N ASN A 201 -11.68 -1.46 9.46
CA ASN A 201 -12.74 -0.45 9.50
C ASN A 201 -13.96 -0.95 10.26
N ILE A 202 -14.41 -2.20 10.03
CA ILE A 202 -15.50 -2.82 10.77
C ILE A 202 -15.17 -2.86 12.26
N ALA A 203 -14.00 -3.37 12.63
CA ALA A 203 -13.58 -3.50 14.02
C ALA A 203 -13.52 -2.17 14.79
N THR A 204 -13.27 -1.05 14.07
CA THR A 204 -13.20 0.30 14.65
C THR A 204 -14.45 1.13 14.47
N SER A 205 -15.45 0.62 13.74
CA SER A 205 -16.75 1.28 13.52
C SER A 205 -17.53 1.48 14.82
N LYS A 206 -18.54 2.32 14.76
CA LYS A 206 -19.42 2.60 15.90
C LYS A 206 -20.13 1.33 16.41
N ASN A 207 -20.52 0.45 15.49
CA ASN A 207 -21.24 -0.79 15.79
C ASN A 207 -20.74 -1.92 14.85
N PRO A 208 -19.66 -2.64 15.21
CA PRO A 208 -19.07 -3.67 14.35
C PRO A 208 -20.04 -4.77 13.92
N ALA A 209 -21.02 -5.10 14.76
CA ALA A 209 -22.02 -6.14 14.48
C ALA A 209 -22.96 -5.78 13.30
N ASP A 210 -23.02 -4.50 12.89
CA ASP A 210 -23.85 -4.06 11.77
C ASP A 210 -23.25 -4.39 10.40
N PHE A 211 -22.01 -4.93 10.35
CA PHE A 211 -21.28 -5.16 9.11
C PHE A 211 -20.68 -6.54 9.03
N HIS A 212 -20.67 -7.11 7.83
CA HIS A 212 -20.01 -8.37 7.53
C HIS A 212 -19.16 -8.25 6.26
N ILE A 213 -18.05 -8.98 6.22
CA ILE A 213 -17.33 -9.27 4.98
C ILE A 213 -18.03 -10.47 4.36
N VAL A 214 -18.49 -10.31 3.11
CA VAL A 214 -19.36 -11.26 2.43
C VAL A 214 -18.82 -11.65 1.07
N GLY A 215 -19.42 -12.68 0.48
CA GLY A 215 -19.17 -13.12 -0.89
C GLY A 215 -17.84 -13.82 -1.09
N GLU A 216 -17.55 -14.00 -2.35
CA GLU A 216 -16.35 -14.64 -2.88
C GLU A 216 -15.11 -13.75 -2.73
N VAL A 217 -13.93 -14.36 -2.85
CA VAL A 217 -12.67 -13.64 -3.05
C VAL A 217 -12.67 -13.09 -4.47
N LEU A 218 -12.63 -11.76 -4.61
CA LEU A 218 -12.72 -11.10 -5.92
C LEU A 218 -11.37 -11.05 -6.63
N ASN A 219 -10.29 -10.96 -5.88
CA ASN A 219 -8.92 -10.97 -6.39
C ASN A 219 -7.94 -11.33 -5.26
N VAL A 220 -6.75 -11.82 -5.65
CA VAL A 220 -5.61 -12.07 -4.73
C VAL A 220 -4.46 -11.19 -5.15
N GLU A 221 -3.90 -10.43 -4.22
CA GLU A 221 -2.95 -9.37 -4.51
C GLU A 221 -1.71 -9.42 -3.60
N PRO A 222 -0.48 -9.48 -4.14
CA PRO A 222 0.72 -9.31 -3.34
C PRO A 222 0.87 -7.83 -2.94
N ILE A 223 0.96 -7.59 -1.65
CA ILE A 223 1.20 -6.27 -1.09
C ILE A 223 2.67 -6.14 -0.70
N ALA A 224 3.29 -5.05 -1.08
CA ALA A 224 4.69 -4.81 -0.82
C ALA A 224 5.00 -3.33 -0.55
N ILE A 225 6.11 -3.10 0.12
CA ILE A 225 6.69 -1.78 0.34
C ILE A 225 7.19 -1.25 -1.02
N MET A 226 6.93 0.02 -1.29
CA MET A 226 7.21 0.64 -2.57
C MET A 226 8.37 1.63 -2.46
N LEU A 227 9.24 1.61 -3.47
CA LEU A 227 10.45 2.41 -3.58
C LEU A 227 10.53 3.07 -4.96
N ARG A 228 11.44 4.03 -5.12
CA ARG A 228 11.78 4.57 -6.44
C ARG A 228 12.31 3.46 -7.36
N LYS A 229 11.93 3.51 -8.63
CA LYS A 229 12.23 2.45 -9.60
C LYS A 229 13.72 2.23 -9.82
N ASP A 230 14.47 3.31 -9.93
CA ASP A 230 15.89 3.28 -10.32
C ASP A 230 16.84 3.31 -9.11
N ASP A 231 16.35 2.97 -7.92
CA ASP A 231 17.11 2.92 -6.67
C ASP A 231 17.52 1.48 -6.31
N ALA A 232 18.39 0.90 -7.14
CA ALA A 232 18.78 -0.51 -7.02
C ALA A 232 19.50 -0.82 -5.69
N ALA A 233 20.30 0.11 -5.17
CA ALA A 233 21.04 -0.07 -3.93
C ALA A 233 20.08 -0.15 -2.74
N PHE A 234 19.13 0.78 -2.65
CA PHE A 234 18.14 0.78 -1.58
C PHE A 234 17.16 -0.39 -1.71
N LYS A 235 16.73 -0.73 -2.95
CA LYS A 235 15.89 -1.93 -3.18
C LYS A 235 16.58 -3.19 -2.67
N LYS A 236 17.87 -3.37 -3.00
CA LYS A 236 18.63 -4.52 -2.52
C LYS A 236 18.67 -4.59 -1.00
N LEU A 237 18.98 -3.49 -0.32
CA LEU A 237 19.01 -3.41 1.13
C LEU A 237 17.64 -3.74 1.75
N ALA A 238 16.57 -3.21 1.19
CA ALA A 238 15.20 -3.44 1.65
C ALA A 238 14.77 -4.90 1.43
N ASP A 239 15.04 -5.47 0.27
CA ASP A 239 14.78 -6.87 -0.06
C ASP A 239 15.52 -7.83 0.89
N ASP A 240 16.81 -7.60 1.09
CA ASP A 240 17.63 -8.42 1.98
C ASP A 240 17.11 -8.34 3.42
N THR A 241 16.73 -7.14 3.87
CA THR A 241 16.13 -6.96 5.20
C THR A 241 14.83 -7.77 5.35
N VAL A 242 13.92 -7.70 4.39
CA VAL A 242 12.63 -8.45 4.47
C VAL A 242 12.86 -9.95 4.38
N ARG A 243 13.81 -10.42 3.56
CA ARG A 243 14.21 -11.85 3.50
C ARG A 243 14.76 -12.34 4.84
N ASP A 244 15.58 -11.53 5.51
CA ASP A 244 16.14 -11.87 6.82
C ASP A 244 15.04 -11.90 7.90
N LEU A 245 14.09 -10.95 7.88
CA LEU A 245 12.93 -10.95 8.77
C LEU A 245 12.04 -12.18 8.55
N ALA A 246 11.85 -12.59 7.31
CA ALA A 246 11.09 -13.81 6.99
C ALA A 246 11.82 -15.07 7.49
N LYS A 247 13.12 -15.19 7.18
CA LYS A 247 13.96 -16.34 7.57
C LYS A 247 14.10 -16.50 9.08
N SER A 248 14.19 -15.38 9.82
CA SER A 248 14.30 -15.40 11.29
C SER A 248 12.97 -15.61 12.01
N GLY A 249 11.85 -15.61 11.30
CA GLY A 249 10.50 -15.66 11.87
C GLY A 249 10.03 -14.33 12.48
N GLU A 250 10.81 -13.27 12.36
CA GLU A 250 10.43 -11.96 12.89
C GLU A 250 9.25 -11.37 12.11
N LEU A 251 9.18 -11.62 10.79
CA LEU A 251 8.06 -11.17 9.96
C LEU A 251 6.72 -11.78 10.44
N THR A 252 6.72 -13.06 10.83
CA THR A 252 5.56 -13.73 11.42
C THR A 252 5.16 -13.09 12.75
N LYS A 253 6.13 -12.79 13.64
CA LYS A 253 5.85 -12.13 14.92
C LYS A 253 5.28 -10.74 14.74
N LEU A 254 5.80 -9.97 13.77
CA LEU A 254 5.27 -8.66 13.41
C LEU A 254 3.84 -8.78 12.89
N TYR A 255 3.58 -9.77 12.05
CA TYR A 255 2.24 -10.05 11.55
C TYR A 255 1.27 -10.35 12.68
N ASP A 256 1.61 -11.30 13.57
CA ASP A 256 0.77 -11.68 14.70
C ASP A 256 0.48 -10.49 15.62
N LYS A 257 1.48 -9.64 15.87
CA LYS A 257 1.33 -8.41 16.64
C LYS A 257 0.25 -7.50 16.07
N TRP A 258 0.21 -7.30 14.75
CA TRP A 258 -0.64 -6.30 14.12
C TRP A 258 -1.99 -6.85 13.64
N PHE A 259 -2.08 -8.12 13.28
CA PHE A 259 -3.29 -8.71 12.72
C PHE A 259 -4.05 -9.61 13.69
N VAL A 260 -3.37 -10.20 14.68
CA VAL A 260 -3.97 -11.17 15.58
C VAL A 260 -4.17 -10.60 16.98
N GLN A 261 -3.19 -9.84 17.47
CA GLN A 261 -3.26 -9.24 18.81
C GLN A 261 -4.05 -7.92 18.82
N PRO A 262 -4.50 -7.46 20.00
CA PRO A 262 -5.09 -6.13 20.14
C PRO A 262 -4.08 -5.03 19.79
N ILE A 263 -4.47 -4.06 18.95
CA ILE A 263 -3.63 -2.96 18.48
C ILE A 263 -4.09 -1.60 19.01
N PRO A 264 -3.16 -0.64 19.23
CA PRO A 264 -3.51 0.70 19.67
C PRO A 264 -4.35 1.44 18.61
N PRO A 265 -5.03 2.55 18.97
CA PRO A 265 -5.12 3.12 20.33
C PRO A 265 -6.21 2.48 21.19
N LYS A 266 -7.18 1.78 20.61
CA LYS A 266 -8.38 1.29 21.32
C LYS A 266 -8.29 -0.19 21.74
N ASN A 267 -7.14 -0.84 21.61
CA ASN A 267 -6.98 -2.28 21.79
C ASN A 267 -7.92 -3.10 20.90
N THR A 268 -8.15 -2.61 19.68
CA THR A 268 -9.00 -3.28 18.70
C THR A 268 -8.26 -4.48 18.11
N ARG A 269 -8.95 -5.59 17.95
CA ARG A 269 -8.42 -6.81 17.34
C ARG A 269 -8.99 -6.94 15.91
N VAL A 270 -8.10 -7.01 14.90
CA VAL A 270 -8.51 -7.33 13.52
C VAL A 270 -8.87 -8.81 13.39
N GLY A 271 -8.09 -9.69 14.03
CA GLY A 271 -8.42 -11.11 14.14
C GLY A 271 -8.18 -11.92 12.87
N LEU A 272 -7.24 -11.49 12.00
CA LEU A 272 -6.91 -12.15 10.74
C LEU A 272 -5.57 -12.89 10.83
N PRO A 273 -5.55 -14.22 11.01
CA PRO A 273 -4.33 -15.01 10.93
C PRO A 273 -3.75 -14.98 9.51
N ALA A 274 -2.42 -15.15 9.40
CA ALA A 274 -1.75 -15.18 8.11
C ALA A 274 -2.30 -16.31 7.23
N SER A 275 -2.73 -15.97 6.01
CA SER A 275 -3.17 -16.93 5.01
C SER A 275 -2.03 -17.84 4.55
N GLU A 276 -2.37 -19.00 3.97
CA GLU A 276 -1.37 -19.88 3.39
C GLU A 276 -0.59 -19.19 2.25
N ALA A 277 -1.26 -18.33 1.48
CA ALA A 277 -0.61 -17.53 0.43
C ALA A 277 0.43 -16.55 1.02
N THR A 278 0.12 -15.92 2.15
CA THR A 278 1.05 -15.04 2.87
C THR A 278 2.25 -15.83 3.42
N LYS A 279 2.01 -16.97 4.07
CA LYS A 279 3.07 -17.85 4.59
C LYS A 279 3.98 -18.36 3.47
N LEU A 280 3.41 -18.73 2.33
CA LEU A 280 4.15 -19.18 1.16
C LEU A 280 5.01 -18.06 0.56
N ALA A 281 4.51 -16.82 0.54
CA ALA A 281 5.27 -15.65 0.11
C ALA A 281 6.49 -15.40 1.03
N TRP A 282 6.35 -15.60 2.35
CA TRP A 282 7.48 -15.50 3.28
C TRP A 282 8.49 -16.65 3.15
N ALA A 283 8.01 -17.87 2.88
CA ALA A 283 8.88 -19.03 2.66
C ALA A 283 9.68 -18.93 1.34
N ASN A 284 9.13 -18.25 0.34
CA ASN A 284 9.72 -18.05 -0.98
C ASN A 284 9.69 -16.58 -1.39
N PRO A 285 10.47 -15.70 -0.73
CA PRO A 285 10.39 -14.25 -0.94
C PRO A 285 10.70 -13.85 -2.38
N ASN A 286 9.76 -13.19 -3.02
CA ASN A 286 9.87 -12.69 -4.39
C ASN A 286 9.05 -11.41 -4.56
N ASP A 287 9.28 -10.66 -5.64
CA ASP A 287 8.57 -9.44 -6.00
C ASP A 287 7.70 -9.62 -7.27
N LYS A 288 7.13 -10.82 -7.45
CA LYS A 288 6.23 -11.11 -8.56
C LYS A 288 4.97 -10.25 -8.49
N PRO A 289 4.49 -9.77 -9.64
CA PRO A 289 3.28 -8.95 -9.70
C PRO A 289 2.00 -9.79 -9.53
N ALA A 290 0.89 -9.11 -9.26
CA ALA A 290 -0.42 -9.73 -9.02
C ALA A 290 -0.88 -10.64 -10.17
N GLU A 291 -0.49 -10.34 -11.39
CA GLU A 291 -0.81 -11.12 -12.58
C GLU A 291 -0.23 -12.56 -12.53
N ASP A 292 0.83 -12.78 -11.73
CA ASP A 292 1.40 -14.12 -11.50
C ASP A 292 0.71 -14.87 -10.35
N TYR A 293 0.00 -14.17 -9.47
CA TYR A 293 -0.82 -14.78 -8.40
C TYR A 293 -2.19 -15.24 -8.92
N ALA A 294 -2.73 -14.56 -9.92
CA ALA A 294 -4.03 -14.89 -10.52
C ALA A 294 -4.04 -16.15 -11.40
N LYS A 295 -2.89 -16.75 -11.67
CA LYS A 295 -2.74 -17.92 -12.58
C LYS A 295 -2.83 -19.28 -11.88
N LYS A 296 -3.26 -19.33 -10.61
CA LYS A 296 -3.37 -20.58 -9.85
C LYS A 296 -4.81 -21.05 -9.74
#